data_70b8009d51be8cf981af2d4c462a5e4d
#
_entry.id   70b8009d51be8cf981af2d4c462a5e4d
#
_cell.length_a   1.000
_cell.length_b   1.000
_cell.length_c   1.000
_cell.angle_alpha   90.00
_cell.angle_beta   90.00
_cell.angle_gamma   90.00
#
_symmetry.space_group_name_H-M   'P 1'
#
loop_
_entity.id
_entity.type
_entity.pdbx_description
1 polymer ?
#
loop_
_entity_poly.entity_id
_entity_poly.type
_entity_poly.pdbx_seq_one_letter_code
_entity_poly.pdbx_strand_id
1 'polypeptide(L)'
;MVYYKYEEAGKEGLKLFSASVWLNLLTETEMCAFFRSSTQIIADTTLLMSNRDWIVDVESTRFDQVMSACVSESIFTSDRVAEFKRGVIQIDELRYKRGE
;
A
#
# COMPACT_ATOMS: atom_id res chain seq x y z
N MET A 1 -8.28 -16.70 2.49
CA MET A 1 -7.87 -15.35 2.10
C MET A 1 -7.28 -14.62 3.29
N VAL A 2 -6.19 -13.94 3.08
CA VAL A 2 -5.51 -13.20 4.14
C VAL A 2 -5.69 -11.71 3.91
N TYR A 3 -6.16 -11.02 4.93
CA TYR A 3 -6.23 -9.56 4.90
C TYR A 3 -5.13 -8.98 5.76
N TYR A 4 -4.88 -7.70 5.62
CA TYR A 4 -3.80 -7.04 6.33
C TYR A 4 -4.23 -5.67 6.85
N LYS A 5 -3.58 -5.27 7.93
CA LYS A 5 -3.70 -3.94 8.47
C LYS A 5 -2.33 -3.52 8.99
N TYR A 6 -1.99 -2.27 8.84
CA TYR A 6 -0.66 -1.78 9.21
C TYR A 6 -0.67 -0.85 10.42
N GLU A 7 -1.78 -0.73 11.11
CA GLU A 7 -1.87 0.16 12.24
C GLU A 7 -1.94 -0.54 13.54
N GLU A 8 -0.85 -0.68 14.18
CA GLU A 8 -0.79 -1.08 15.58
C GLU A 8 0.30 -0.26 16.22
N ALA A 9 -0.04 0.49 17.26
CA ALA A 9 0.94 1.30 17.94
C ALA A 9 2.09 0.44 18.44
N GLY A 10 3.31 0.82 18.09
CA GLY A 10 4.52 0.13 18.52
C GLY A 10 4.83 -1.16 17.79
N LYS A 11 4.04 -1.54 16.79
CA LYS A 11 4.33 -2.72 15.98
C LYS A 11 4.72 -2.34 14.57
N GLU A 12 5.64 -3.12 14.01
CA GLU A 12 5.96 -3.06 12.61
C GLU A 12 5.29 -4.21 11.89
N GLY A 13 4.72 -3.95 10.72
CA GLY A 13 4.14 -4.97 9.87
C GLY A 13 5.13 -5.52 8.88
N LEU A 14 4.65 -6.38 8.01
CA LEU A 14 5.43 -6.91 6.89
C LEU A 14 5.74 -5.77 5.93
N LYS A 15 6.99 -5.72 5.48
CA LYS A 15 7.47 -4.70 4.55
C LYS A 15 7.46 -5.17 3.10
N LEU A 16 7.30 -6.46 2.89
CA LEU A 16 7.20 -7.08 1.57
C LEU A 16 5.86 -7.80 1.50
N PHE A 17 5.05 -7.47 0.52
CA PHE A 17 3.75 -8.11 0.34
C PHE A 17 3.31 -7.99 -1.12
N SER A 18 2.31 -8.76 -1.51
CA SER A 18 1.86 -8.74 -2.90
C SER A 18 1.08 -7.48 -3.24
N ALA A 19 1.05 -7.15 -4.52
CA ALA A 19 0.26 -6.02 -5.03
C ALA A 19 -1.22 -6.16 -4.64
N SER A 20 -1.74 -7.37 -4.65
CA SER A 20 -3.11 -7.65 -4.23
C SER A 20 -3.38 -7.17 -2.80
N VAL A 21 -2.46 -7.42 -1.89
CA VAL A 21 -2.57 -6.97 -0.49
C VAL A 21 -2.55 -5.45 -0.41
N TRP A 22 -1.59 -4.81 -1.09
CA TRP A 22 -1.48 -3.36 -1.05
C TRP A 22 -2.72 -2.68 -1.62
N LEU A 23 -3.23 -3.18 -2.76
CA LEU A 23 -4.41 -2.62 -3.39
C LEU A 23 -5.65 -2.74 -2.49
N ASN A 24 -5.73 -3.78 -1.68
CA ASN A 24 -6.83 -3.94 -0.73
C ASN A 24 -6.78 -2.94 0.43
N LEU A 25 -5.65 -2.30 0.65
CA LEU A 25 -5.53 -1.25 1.67
C LEU A 25 -6.08 0.10 1.19
N LEU A 26 -6.17 0.29 -0.12
CA LEU A 26 -6.61 1.56 -0.69
C LEU A 26 -8.11 1.72 -0.58
N THR A 27 -8.56 2.95 -0.35
CA THR A 27 -9.96 3.29 -0.51
C THR A 27 -10.30 3.27 -2.00
N GLU A 28 -11.59 3.21 -2.32
CA GLU A 28 -12.02 3.25 -3.72
C GLU A 28 -11.56 4.53 -4.42
N THR A 29 -11.64 5.66 -3.73
CA THR A 29 -11.20 6.95 -4.26
C THR A 29 -9.70 6.94 -4.55
N GLU A 30 -8.90 6.43 -3.62
CA GLU A 30 -7.44 6.31 -3.79
C GLU A 30 -7.11 5.40 -4.96
N MET A 31 -7.77 4.27 -5.05
CA MET A 31 -7.53 3.31 -6.12
C MET A 31 -7.83 3.91 -7.48
N CYS A 32 -8.97 4.57 -7.63
CA CYS A 32 -9.34 5.22 -8.89
C CYS A 32 -8.33 6.30 -9.29
N ALA A 33 -7.93 7.14 -8.33
CA ALA A 33 -6.95 8.20 -8.61
C ALA A 33 -5.60 7.62 -9.00
N PHE A 34 -5.16 6.56 -8.31
CA PHE A 34 -3.89 5.91 -8.59
C PHE A 34 -3.86 5.30 -10.00
N PHE A 35 -4.91 4.58 -10.37
CA PHE A 35 -4.97 3.92 -11.68
C PHE A 35 -5.23 4.90 -12.84
N ARG A 36 -5.75 6.08 -12.57
CA ARG A 36 -5.98 7.11 -13.60
C ARG A 36 -4.78 8.01 -13.84
N SER A 37 -3.77 7.95 -12.99
CA SER A 37 -2.62 8.83 -13.13
C SER A 37 -1.89 8.62 -14.45
N SER A 38 -1.54 9.72 -15.12
CA SER A 38 -0.72 9.69 -16.33
C SER A 38 0.76 9.91 -16.05
N THR A 39 1.13 10.12 -14.78
CA THR A 39 2.52 10.25 -14.39
C THR A 39 3.26 8.94 -14.65
N GLN A 40 4.38 8.99 -15.36
CA GLN A 40 5.06 7.81 -15.90
C GLN A 40 5.37 6.77 -14.83
N ILE A 41 5.96 7.18 -13.70
CA ILE A 41 6.35 6.24 -12.66
C ILE A 41 5.12 5.55 -12.03
N ILE A 42 4.01 6.26 -11.91
CA ILE A 42 2.76 5.70 -11.40
C ILE A 42 2.16 4.74 -12.42
N ALA A 43 2.09 5.16 -13.68
CA ALA A 43 1.55 4.33 -14.76
C ALA A 43 2.35 3.03 -14.92
N ASP A 44 3.66 3.09 -14.87
CA ASP A 44 4.52 1.92 -14.94
C ASP A 44 4.25 0.97 -13.77
N THR A 45 4.04 1.53 -12.59
CA THR A 45 3.77 0.74 -11.40
C THR A 45 2.41 0.06 -11.48
N THR A 46 1.38 0.72 -12.03
CA THR A 46 0.08 0.06 -12.23
C THR A 46 0.19 -1.11 -13.20
N LEU A 47 1.04 -1.00 -14.22
CA LEU A 47 1.31 -2.11 -15.13
C LEU A 47 1.95 -3.30 -14.40
N LEU A 48 2.92 -3.03 -13.53
CA LEU A 48 3.55 -4.07 -12.74
C LEU A 48 2.54 -4.73 -11.80
N MET A 49 1.67 -3.94 -11.19
CA MET A 49 0.64 -4.42 -10.26
C MET A 49 -0.50 -5.16 -10.96
N SER A 50 -0.57 -5.14 -12.29
CA SER A 50 -1.54 -5.96 -13.02
C SER A 50 -1.24 -7.46 -12.79
N ASN A 51 -0.01 -7.80 -12.51
CA ASN A 51 0.34 -9.07 -11.89
C ASN A 51 0.14 -8.92 -10.39
N ARG A 52 -0.94 -9.51 -9.86
CA ARG A 52 -1.31 -9.35 -8.44
C ARG A 52 -0.31 -9.98 -7.48
N ASP A 53 0.56 -10.85 -7.98
CA ASP A 53 1.63 -11.48 -7.18
C ASP A 53 2.91 -10.66 -7.19
N TRP A 54 2.96 -9.55 -7.93
CA TRP A 54 4.12 -8.66 -7.92
C TRP A 54 4.37 -8.16 -6.49
N ILE A 55 5.63 -8.18 -6.08
CA ILE A 55 5.97 -7.84 -4.69
C ILE A 55 6.13 -6.33 -4.54
N VAL A 56 5.38 -5.78 -3.59
CA VAL A 56 5.52 -4.41 -3.15
C VAL A 56 6.50 -4.39 -1.98
N ASP A 57 7.59 -3.64 -2.15
CA ASP A 57 8.60 -3.43 -1.11
C ASP A 57 8.52 -1.97 -0.68
N VAL A 58 7.95 -1.71 0.49
CA VAL A 58 7.76 -0.34 0.98
C VAL A 58 9.07 0.36 1.36
N GLU A 59 10.17 -0.37 1.38
CA GLU A 59 11.49 0.19 1.64
C GLU A 59 12.30 0.39 0.37
N SER A 60 11.74 0.09 -0.80
CA SER A 60 12.44 0.24 -2.07
C SER A 60 12.46 1.69 -2.56
N THR A 61 13.45 1.99 -3.39
CA THR A 61 13.55 3.30 -4.04
C THR A 61 12.34 3.56 -4.94
N ARG A 62 11.87 2.54 -5.65
CA ARG A 62 10.69 2.66 -6.50
C ARG A 62 9.47 3.06 -5.68
N PHE A 63 9.26 2.44 -4.53
CA PHE A 63 8.12 2.78 -3.67
C PHE A 63 8.19 4.26 -3.25
N ASP A 64 9.37 4.73 -2.83
CA ASP A 64 9.56 6.13 -2.45
C ASP A 64 9.26 7.08 -3.61
N GLN A 65 9.72 6.75 -4.81
CA GLN A 65 9.46 7.57 -6.00
C GLN A 65 7.98 7.61 -6.34
N VAL A 66 7.30 6.46 -6.30
CA VAL A 66 5.86 6.38 -6.56
C VAL A 66 5.08 7.17 -5.53
N MET A 67 5.42 7.02 -4.24
CA MET A 67 4.72 7.74 -3.18
C MET A 67 4.93 9.25 -3.28
N SER A 68 6.15 9.70 -3.61
CA SER A 68 6.41 11.13 -3.83
C SER A 68 5.55 11.68 -4.95
N ALA A 69 5.42 10.96 -6.06
CA ALA A 69 4.57 11.37 -7.17
C ALA A 69 3.10 11.41 -6.76
N CYS A 70 2.65 10.43 -5.99
CA CYS A 70 1.26 10.36 -5.51
C CYS A 70 0.93 11.52 -4.57
N VAL A 71 1.85 11.90 -3.69
CA VAL A 71 1.66 13.06 -2.80
C VAL A 71 1.60 14.35 -3.64
N SER A 72 2.48 14.48 -4.61
CA SER A 72 2.50 15.64 -5.52
C SER A 72 1.18 15.79 -6.28
N GLU A 73 0.53 14.69 -6.63
CA GLU A 73 -0.75 14.69 -7.35
C GLU A 73 -1.96 14.65 -6.42
N SER A 74 -1.74 14.73 -5.12
CA SER A 74 -2.81 14.66 -4.10
C SER A 74 -3.58 13.34 -4.11
N ILE A 75 -2.97 12.27 -4.61
CA ILE A 75 -3.55 10.93 -4.55
C ILE A 75 -3.51 10.41 -3.11
N PHE A 76 -2.36 10.60 -2.45
CA PHE A 76 -2.18 10.27 -1.04
C PHE A 76 -1.68 11.48 -0.27
N THR A 77 -1.99 11.52 1.02
CA THR A 77 -1.37 12.47 1.94
C THR A 77 -0.05 11.90 2.44
N SER A 78 0.80 12.77 3.02
CA SER A 78 2.04 12.32 3.64
C SER A 78 1.78 11.35 4.79
N ASP A 79 0.71 11.56 5.55
CA ASP A 79 0.33 10.66 6.65
C ASP A 79 -0.06 9.29 6.11
N ARG A 80 -0.76 9.25 4.98
CA ARG A 80 -1.15 8.00 4.34
C ARG A 80 0.08 7.20 3.88
N VAL A 81 1.08 7.89 3.31
CA VAL A 81 2.33 7.26 2.91
C VAL A 81 3.06 6.70 4.14
N ALA A 82 3.08 7.42 5.24
CA ALA A 82 3.68 6.94 6.49
C ALA A 82 2.99 5.67 6.98
N GLU A 83 1.67 5.57 6.84
CA GLU A 83 0.93 4.35 7.18
C GLU A 83 1.40 3.16 6.33
N PHE A 84 1.52 3.35 5.02
CA PHE A 84 2.01 2.28 4.14
C PHE A 84 3.41 1.82 4.53
N LYS A 85 4.27 2.75 4.91
CA LYS A 85 5.65 2.43 5.29
C LYS A 85 5.77 1.66 6.60
N ARG A 86 4.76 1.69 7.44
CA ARG A 86 4.73 0.84 8.64
C ARG A 86 4.58 -0.63 8.30
N GLY A 87 4.15 -0.95 7.07
CA GLY A 87 3.89 -2.30 6.63
C GLY A 87 2.53 -2.80 7.03
N VAL A 88 2.27 -4.08 6.85
CA VAL A 88 0.96 -4.67 7.07
C VAL A 88 1.00 -5.78 8.11
N ILE A 89 -0.08 -5.95 8.84
CA ILE A 89 -0.25 -6.97 9.88
C ILE A 89 -1.27 -7.98 9.37
N GLN A 90 -0.99 -9.27 9.55
CA GLN A 90 -1.89 -10.31 9.10
C GLN A 90 -3.21 -10.29 9.86
N ILE A 91 -4.27 -10.65 9.16
CA ILE A 91 -5.61 -10.61 9.72
C ILE A 91 -5.78 -11.48 10.98
N ASP A 92 -5.04 -12.56 11.09
CA ASP A 92 -5.13 -13.42 12.25
C ASP A 92 -4.78 -12.66 13.53
N GLU A 93 -3.79 -11.80 13.47
CA GLU A 93 -3.47 -10.92 14.60
C GLU A 93 -4.59 -9.92 14.86
N LEU A 94 -5.22 -9.43 13.79
CA LEU A 94 -6.32 -8.49 13.91
C LEU A 94 -7.54 -9.10 14.58
N ARG A 95 -7.81 -10.36 14.30
CA ARG A 95 -8.94 -11.06 14.93
C ARG A 95 -8.81 -11.10 16.43
N TYR A 96 -7.64 -11.46 16.91
CA TYR A 96 -7.39 -11.48 18.35
C TYR A 96 -7.65 -10.11 18.99
N LYS A 97 -7.18 -9.07 18.32
CA LYS A 97 -7.30 -7.73 18.88
C LYS A 97 -8.71 -7.19 18.88
N ARG A 98 -9.55 -7.69 17.99
CA ARG A 98 -10.96 -7.32 17.96
C ARG A 98 -11.82 -8.22 18.82
N GLY A 99 -11.28 -9.26 19.41
CA GLY A 99 -12.05 -10.23 20.16
C GLY A 99 -12.89 -11.16 19.30
N GLU A 100 -12.50 -11.32 18.10
CA GLU A 100 -13.19 -12.18 17.13
C GLU A 100 -12.64 -13.60 17.13
#